data_37c7f642e752f16cd03e33dc3d1aa069
#
_entry.id   37c7f642e752f16cd03e33dc3d1aa069
#
_cell.length_a   1.000
_cell.length_b   1.000
_cell.length_c   1.000
_cell.angle_alpha   90.00
_cell.angle_beta   90.00
_cell.angle_gamma   90.00
#
_symmetry.space_group_name_H-M   'P 1'
#
loop_
_entity.id
_entity.type
_entity.pdbx_description
1 polymer ?
#
loop_
_entity_poly.entity_id
_entity_poly.type
_entity_poly.pdbx_seq_one_letter_code
_entity_poly.pdbx_strand_id
1 'polypeptide(L)'
;MFHQLEVAYDYDFLLFGISCHEKIYRLSWFLNRELSMELAWCDELEMKVKGETSTYPYYRFEDLENETIYTLIQNRGAHGWFIPEMKQMDYLLKIELGNDLDLEAFLKGLRNVPVVNGSYNLLFKAFKSKENLIFD
;
A
#
# COMPACT_ATOMS: atom_id res chain seq x y z
N MET A 1 20.26 -11.03 24.70
CA MET A 1 19.98 -10.83 24.26
C MET A 1 19.81 -10.61 23.82
N PHE A 2 19.76 -10.45 23.42
CA PHE A 2 19.52 -10.12 22.73
C PHE A 2 19.01 -9.99 22.28
N HIS A 3 18.75 -10.06 22.05
CA HIS A 3 18.28 -9.95 21.41
C HIS A 3 17.79 -9.48 20.95
N GLN A 4 17.44 -9.44 20.85
CA GLN A 4 17.02 -8.98 20.30
C GLN A 4 16.94 -8.07 19.77
N LEU A 5 17.08 -7.70 19.57
CA LEU A 5 17.27 -6.88 18.96
C LEU A 5 17.17 -6.75 17.88
N GLU A 6 17.23 -7.23 17.88
CA GLU A 6 17.23 -7.27 16.88
C GLU A 6 16.42 -6.90 15.94
N VAL A 7 15.55 -7.16 15.54
CA VAL A 7 14.78 -6.78 14.40
C VAL A 7 13.81 -5.68 14.76
N ALA A 8 14.28 -4.47 14.73
CA ALA A 8 13.44 -3.30 14.84
C ALA A 8 13.00 -2.97 13.43
N TYR A 9 11.79 -3.42 13.02
CA TYR A 9 11.23 -2.99 11.75
C TYR A 9 10.88 -1.52 11.82
N ASP A 10 11.13 -0.79 10.72
CA ASP A 10 10.81 0.61 10.63
C ASP A 10 9.38 0.75 10.06
N TYR A 11 8.45 1.15 10.91
CA TYR A 11 7.07 1.42 10.52
C TYR A 11 6.82 2.91 10.30
N ASP A 12 7.86 3.64 9.97
CA ASP A 12 7.77 5.09 9.77
C ASP A 12 7.30 5.41 8.35
N PHE A 13 6.07 5.02 8.06
CA PHE A 13 5.41 5.29 6.79
C PHE A 13 3.92 5.47 7.03
N LEU A 14 3.24 5.99 6.02
CA LEU A 14 1.78 6.12 6.02
C LEU A 14 1.17 4.97 5.24
N LEU A 15 -0.04 4.58 5.60
CA LEU A 15 -0.77 3.56 4.87
C LEU A 15 -2.20 4.05 4.63
N PHE A 16 -2.59 4.11 3.36
CA PHE A 16 -3.96 4.42 2.97
C PHE A 16 -4.62 3.18 2.41
N GLY A 17 -5.86 2.94 2.83
CA GLY A 17 -6.67 1.91 2.20
C GLY A 17 -7.46 2.51 1.06
N ILE A 18 -7.64 1.75 -0.01
CA ILE A 18 -8.39 2.19 -1.18
C ILE A 18 -9.42 1.12 -1.53
N SER A 19 -10.68 1.55 -1.60
CA SER A 19 -11.77 0.70 -2.09
C SER A 19 -11.98 1.04 -3.57
N CYS A 20 -11.76 0.04 -4.44
CA CYS A 20 -11.79 0.26 -5.88
C CYS A 20 -12.05 -1.09 -6.56
N HIS A 21 -13.00 -1.14 -7.51
CA HIS A 21 -13.34 -2.38 -8.19
C HIS A 21 -12.52 -2.62 -9.47
N GLU A 22 -11.68 -1.67 -9.85
CA GLU A 22 -10.83 -1.82 -11.03
C GLU A 22 -9.60 -2.65 -10.72
N LYS A 23 -8.99 -3.22 -11.77
CA LYS A 23 -7.73 -3.95 -11.62
C LYS A 23 -6.59 -2.98 -11.30
N ILE A 24 -5.52 -3.50 -10.72
CA ILE A 24 -4.42 -2.66 -10.23
C ILE A 24 -3.79 -1.82 -11.34
N TYR A 25 -3.65 -2.36 -12.56
CA TYR A 25 -3.05 -1.59 -13.65
C TYR A 25 -3.91 -0.39 -14.04
N ARG A 26 -5.23 -0.53 -13.89
CA ARG A 26 -6.16 0.53 -14.21
C ARG A 26 -6.21 1.57 -13.09
N LEU A 27 -6.21 1.11 -11.84
CA LEU A 27 -6.14 2.02 -10.70
C LEU A 27 -4.85 2.83 -10.74
N SER A 28 -3.70 2.17 -11.02
CA SER A 28 -2.43 2.89 -11.09
C SER A 28 -2.43 3.93 -12.20
N TRP A 29 -3.07 3.65 -13.34
CA TRP A 29 -3.18 4.62 -14.42
C TRP A 29 -3.95 5.88 -13.98
N PHE A 30 -5.07 5.69 -13.28
CA PHE A 30 -5.86 6.81 -12.78
C PHE A 30 -5.11 7.60 -11.72
N LEU A 31 -4.43 6.91 -10.79
CA LEU A 31 -3.63 7.59 -9.77
C LEU A 31 -2.51 8.40 -10.41
N ASN A 32 -1.85 7.83 -11.42
CA ASN A 32 -0.78 8.52 -12.12
C ASN A 32 -1.27 9.82 -12.76
N ARG A 33 -2.44 9.73 -13.43
CA ARG A 33 -3.01 10.89 -14.11
C ARG A 33 -3.49 11.94 -13.12
N GLU A 34 -4.23 11.53 -12.09
CA GLU A 34 -4.90 12.47 -11.20
C GLU A 34 -3.97 13.05 -10.12
N LEU A 35 -2.98 12.28 -9.70
CA LEU A 35 -2.09 12.68 -8.60
C LEU A 35 -0.65 12.91 -9.04
N SER A 36 -0.41 12.96 -10.34
CA SER A 36 0.91 13.22 -10.93
C SER A 36 1.96 12.23 -10.41
N MET A 37 1.62 10.95 -10.42
CA MET A 37 2.52 9.86 -10.04
C MET A 37 3.03 9.13 -11.28
N GLU A 38 4.01 8.25 -11.08
CA GLU A 38 4.54 7.38 -12.13
C GLU A 38 4.65 5.96 -11.59
N LEU A 39 3.56 5.47 -11.01
CA LEU A 39 3.50 4.09 -10.53
C LEU A 39 3.68 3.13 -11.71
N ALA A 40 4.57 2.16 -11.52
CA ALA A 40 4.82 1.12 -12.52
C ALA A 40 4.89 -0.24 -11.82
N TRP A 41 4.51 -1.29 -12.55
CA TRP A 41 4.57 -2.65 -12.00
C TRP A 41 5.98 -2.93 -11.49
N CYS A 42 6.07 -3.52 -10.32
CA CYS A 42 7.35 -3.82 -9.69
C CYS A 42 7.55 -5.33 -9.55
N ASP A 43 6.67 -6.00 -8.85
CA ASP A 43 6.77 -7.44 -8.61
C ASP A 43 5.50 -7.95 -7.95
N GLU A 44 5.50 -9.22 -7.55
CA GLU A 44 4.44 -9.84 -6.78
C GLU A 44 5.02 -10.35 -5.46
N LEU A 45 4.32 -10.06 -4.37
CA LEU A 45 4.65 -10.61 -3.07
C LEU A 45 3.98 -11.97 -2.95
N GLU A 46 4.66 -12.95 -2.35
CA GLU A 46 4.11 -14.28 -2.13
C GLU A 46 3.96 -14.56 -0.65
N MET A 47 2.82 -15.10 -0.27
CA MET A 47 2.55 -15.50 1.10
C MET A 47 1.87 -16.86 1.12
N LYS A 48 2.18 -17.66 2.15
CA LYS A 48 1.45 -18.91 2.39
C LYS A 48 0.20 -18.61 3.21
N VAL A 49 -0.95 -18.99 2.67
CA VAL A 49 -2.22 -18.86 3.35
C VAL A 49 -2.85 -20.25 3.38
N LYS A 50 -2.95 -20.84 4.56
CA LYS A 50 -3.52 -22.19 4.76
C LYS A 50 -2.86 -23.23 3.84
N GLY A 51 -1.53 -23.16 3.68
CA GLY A 51 -0.78 -24.10 2.86
C GLY A 51 -0.74 -23.79 1.38
N GLU A 52 -1.51 -22.81 0.94
CA GLU A 52 -1.56 -22.39 -0.45
C GLU A 52 -0.74 -21.12 -0.66
N THR A 53 -0.14 -20.96 -1.84
CA THR A 53 0.59 -19.76 -2.18
C THR A 53 -0.36 -18.70 -2.73
N SER A 54 -0.41 -17.54 -2.07
CA SER A 54 -1.19 -16.40 -2.53
C SER A 54 -0.24 -15.31 -2.97
N THR A 55 -0.56 -14.63 -4.06
CA THR A 55 0.29 -13.57 -4.60
C THR A 55 -0.42 -12.24 -4.59
N TYR A 56 0.39 -11.18 -4.43
CA TYR A 56 -0.12 -9.81 -4.31
C TYR A 56 0.76 -8.90 -5.15
N PRO A 57 0.31 -8.53 -6.35
CA PRO A 57 1.09 -7.63 -7.20
C PRO A 57 1.20 -6.25 -6.57
N TYR A 58 2.31 -5.59 -6.81
CA TYR A 58 2.48 -4.22 -6.35
C TYR A 58 3.20 -3.37 -7.39
N TYR A 59 2.84 -2.09 -7.39
CA TYR A 59 3.40 -1.05 -8.25
C TYR A 59 4.15 -0.07 -7.37
N ARG A 60 5.18 0.54 -7.90
CA ARG A 60 6.00 1.47 -7.13
C ARG A 60 6.35 2.72 -7.93
N PHE A 61 6.45 3.83 -7.24
CA PHE A 61 6.94 5.09 -7.76
C PHE A 61 7.91 5.69 -6.75
N GLU A 62 9.15 5.91 -7.17
CA GLU A 62 10.16 6.57 -6.35
C GLU A 62 10.26 8.01 -6.82
N ASP A 63 9.67 8.91 -6.05
CA ASP A 63 9.70 10.34 -6.34
C ASP A 63 10.97 10.92 -5.72
N LEU A 64 12.03 10.98 -6.52
CA LEU A 64 13.35 11.40 -6.06
C LEU A 64 13.38 12.88 -5.66
N GLU A 65 12.62 13.72 -6.33
CA GLU A 65 12.58 15.15 -6.00
C GLU A 65 12.01 15.39 -4.60
N ASN A 66 10.99 14.63 -4.22
CA ASN A 66 10.33 14.78 -2.94
C ASN A 66 10.77 13.73 -1.93
N GLU A 67 11.74 12.88 -2.29
CA GLU A 67 12.27 11.82 -1.43
C GLU A 67 11.16 10.96 -0.84
N THR A 68 10.18 10.62 -1.68
CA THR A 68 8.99 9.89 -1.27
C THR A 68 8.85 8.63 -2.10
N ILE A 69 8.54 7.51 -1.47
CA ILE A 69 8.32 6.24 -2.16
C ILE A 69 6.86 5.85 -1.98
N TYR A 70 6.17 5.64 -3.09
CA TYR A 70 4.78 5.18 -3.10
C TYR A 70 4.76 3.72 -3.54
N THR A 71 4.09 2.87 -2.78
CA THR A 71 3.90 1.45 -3.13
C THR A 71 2.42 1.12 -3.09
N LEU A 72 1.86 0.79 -4.24
CA LEU A 72 0.46 0.38 -4.36
C LEU A 72 0.41 -1.13 -4.36
N ILE A 73 -0.26 -1.72 -3.38
CA ILE A 73 -0.29 -3.17 -3.15
C ILE A 73 -1.71 -3.66 -3.31
N GLN A 74 -1.90 -4.73 -4.10
CA GLN A 74 -3.19 -5.40 -4.18
C GLN A 74 -3.40 -6.17 -2.88
N ASN A 75 -4.50 -5.88 -2.17
CA ASN A 75 -4.76 -6.52 -0.89
C ASN A 75 -5.43 -7.88 -1.02
N ARG A 76 -6.15 -8.11 -2.12
CA ARG A 76 -6.85 -9.37 -2.34
C ARG A 76 -5.99 -10.33 -3.13
N GLY A 77 -5.78 -11.54 -2.60
CA GLY A 77 -5.08 -12.61 -3.30
C GLY A 77 -6.02 -13.78 -3.54
N ALA A 78 -5.52 -14.81 -4.22
CA ALA A 78 -6.31 -15.99 -4.56
C ALA A 78 -6.75 -16.79 -3.32
N HIS A 79 -5.97 -16.74 -2.26
CA HIS A 79 -6.20 -17.57 -1.07
C HIS A 79 -6.35 -16.75 0.21
N GLY A 80 -6.46 -15.43 0.12
CA GLY A 80 -6.64 -14.59 1.29
C GLY A 80 -6.17 -13.17 1.03
N TRP A 81 -6.12 -12.41 2.10
CA TRP A 81 -5.84 -10.98 2.04
C TRP A 81 -4.41 -10.72 2.52
N PHE A 82 -3.76 -9.75 1.90
CA PHE A 82 -2.42 -9.33 2.31
C PHE A 82 -2.45 -8.75 3.73
N ILE A 83 -3.45 -7.89 4.01
CA ILE A 83 -3.73 -7.38 5.35
C ILE A 83 -5.16 -7.81 5.70
N PRO A 84 -5.32 -8.97 6.38
CA PRO A 84 -6.66 -9.51 6.66
C PRO A 84 -7.54 -8.63 7.53
N GLU A 85 -6.94 -7.76 8.34
CA GLU A 85 -7.70 -6.84 9.18
C GLU A 85 -8.48 -5.82 8.36
N MET A 86 -8.12 -5.63 7.09
CA MET A 86 -8.73 -4.61 6.23
C MET A 86 -9.30 -5.24 4.96
N LYS A 87 -10.20 -6.23 5.13
CA LYS A 87 -10.81 -6.94 3.99
C LYS A 87 -11.64 -6.03 3.09
N GLN A 88 -12.14 -4.94 3.62
CA GLN A 88 -12.94 -3.98 2.84
C GLN A 88 -12.08 -3.10 1.93
N MET A 89 -10.76 -3.14 2.10
CA MET A 89 -9.84 -2.38 1.25
C MET A 89 -9.31 -3.30 0.15
N ASP A 90 -9.55 -2.92 -1.09
CA ASP A 90 -9.08 -3.69 -2.25
C ASP A 90 -7.60 -3.46 -2.50
N TYR A 91 -7.11 -2.28 -2.17
CA TYR A 91 -5.72 -1.87 -2.35
C TYR A 91 -5.20 -1.13 -1.14
N LEU A 92 -3.88 -1.16 -0.98
CA LEU A 92 -3.17 -0.43 0.06
C LEU A 92 -2.14 0.45 -0.61
N LEU A 93 -2.06 1.71 -0.20
CA LEU A 93 -1.04 2.62 -0.69
C LEU A 93 -0.13 2.96 0.47
N LYS A 94 1.10 2.46 0.41
CA LYS A 94 2.13 2.71 1.40
C LYS A 94 2.97 3.89 0.94
N ILE A 95 3.18 4.86 1.82
CA ILE A 95 3.93 6.06 1.49
C ILE A 95 5.06 6.25 2.49
N GLU A 96 6.30 6.13 2.00
CA GLU A 96 7.49 6.36 2.79
C GLU A 96 7.95 7.79 2.49
N LEU A 97 7.82 8.66 3.49
CA LEU A 97 8.03 10.10 3.30
C LEU A 97 9.46 10.52 3.61
N GLY A 98 10.04 11.32 2.73
CA GLY A 98 11.25 12.07 3.02
C GLY A 98 10.93 13.52 3.36
N ASN A 99 9.81 14.03 2.84
CA ASN A 99 9.33 15.38 3.08
C ASN A 99 7.93 15.37 3.65
N ASP A 100 7.50 16.50 4.17
CA ASP A 100 6.15 16.63 4.71
C ASP A 100 5.11 16.47 3.59
N LEU A 101 4.02 15.80 3.93
CA LEU A 101 2.88 15.63 3.04
C LEU A 101 1.64 16.21 3.72
N ASP A 102 0.87 16.99 2.99
CA ASP A 102 -0.42 17.45 3.47
C ASP A 102 -1.40 16.28 3.38
N LEU A 103 -1.61 15.62 4.50
CA LEU A 103 -2.42 14.40 4.57
C LEU A 103 -3.87 14.63 4.14
N GLU A 104 -4.46 15.74 4.57
CA GLU A 104 -5.85 16.04 4.23
C GLU A 104 -6.01 16.28 2.73
N ALA A 105 -5.10 17.04 2.14
CA ALA A 105 -5.13 17.33 0.72
C ALA A 105 -4.92 16.04 -0.08
N PHE A 106 -3.96 15.20 0.34
CA PHE A 106 -3.68 13.95 -0.34
C PHE A 106 -4.87 13.01 -0.29
N LEU A 107 -5.46 12.84 0.89
CA LEU A 107 -6.63 11.96 1.06
C LEU A 107 -7.82 12.45 0.24
N LYS A 108 -8.01 13.77 0.19
CA LYS A 108 -9.05 14.36 -0.65
C LYS A 108 -8.79 14.07 -2.13
N GLY A 109 -7.52 14.17 -2.55
CA GLY A 109 -7.13 13.84 -3.93
C GLY A 109 -7.42 12.37 -4.25
N LEU A 110 -7.09 11.45 -3.35
CA LEU A 110 -7.39 10.04 -3.53
C LEU A 110 -8.89 9.80 -3.69
N ARG A 111 -9.69 10.44 -2.85
CA ARG A 111 -11.15 10.28 -2.87
C ARG A 111 -11.79 10.82 -4.14
N ASN A 112 -11.12 11.76 -4.79
CA ASN A 112 -11.61 12.37 -6.03
C ASN A 112 -11.17 11.63 -7.30
N VAL A 113 -10.32 10.59 -7.16
CA VAL A 113 -9.93 9.78 -8.33
C VAL A 113 -11.17 9.02 -8.82
N PRO A 114 -11.47 9.06 -10.13
CA PRO A 114 -12.75 8.56 -10.65
C PRO A 114 -13.14 7.14 -10.28
N VAL A 115 -12.16 6.23 -10.16
CA VAL A 115 -12.45 4.81 -9.88
C VAL A 115 -12.35 4.46 -8.40
N VAL A 116 -12.02 5.42 -7.55
CA VAL A 116 -11.89 5.20 -6.11
C VAL A 116 -13.25 5.38 -5.44
N ASN A 117 -13.75 4.33 -4.81
CA ASN A 117 -15.04 4.36 -4.11
C ASN A 117 -14.90 4.87 -2.69
N GLY A 118 -13.71 4.74 -2.10
CA GLY A 118 -13.41 5.26 -0.77
C GLY A 118 -11.94 5.14 -0.49
N SER A 119 -11.42 5.99 0.38
CA SER A 119 -10.04 5.93 0.81
C SER A 119 -9.92 6.42 2.24
N TYR A 120 -9.04 5.77 3.01
CA TYR A 120 -8.91 5.99 4.44
C TYR A 120 -7.46 5.91 4.88
N ASN A 121 -7.10 6.80 5.82
CA ASN A 121 -5.80 6.72 6.48
C ASN A 121 -5.88 5.60 7.52
N LEU A 122 -5.09 4.55 7.36
CA LEU A 122 -5.18 3.36 8.20
C LEU A 122 -4.20 3.44 9.36
N LEU A 123 -4.69 3.17 10.57
CA LEU A 123 -3.86 3.10 11.78
C LEU A 123 -3.31 1.66 11.88
N PHE A 124 -2.38 1.33 11.01
CA PHE A 124 -1.93 -0.05 10.78
C PHE A 124 -1.03 -0.61 11.88
N LYS A 125 -0.49 0.22 12.76
CA LYS A 125 0.47 -0.24 13.78
C LYS A 125 -0.14 -1.21 14.78
N ALA A 126 -1.47 -1.21 14.90
CA ALA A 126 -2.19 -2.16 15.74
C ALA A 126 -2.50 -3.48 15.02
N PHE A 127 -2.24 -3.59 13.72
CA PHE A 127 -2.54 -4.81 12.96
C PHE A 127 -1.55 -5.92 13.28
N LYS A 128 -2.04 -7.14 13.43
CA LYS A 128 -1.17 -8.31 13.63
C LYS A 128 -0.33 -8.59 12.40
N SER A 129 -0.86 -8.29 11.20
CA SER A 129 -0.20 -8.55 9.94
C SER A 129 0.69 -7.40 9.45
N LYS A 130 0.96 -6.41 10.29
CA LYS A 130 1.72 -5.22 9.86
C LYS A 130 3.10 -5.54 9.30
N GLU A 131 3.71 -6.65 9.73
CA GLU A 131 5.02 -7.06 9.21
C GLU A 131 4.98 -7.33 7.72
N ASN A 132 3.82 -7.70 7.17
CA ASN A 132 3.67 -7.92 5.73
C ASN A 132 3.99 -6.66 4.93
N LEU A 133 3.87 -5.49 5.55
CA LEU A 133 4.13 -4.21 4.90
C LEU A 133 5.63 -3.88 4.79
N ILE A 134 6.49 -4.68 5.42
CA ILE A 134 7.94 -4.49 5.39
C ILE A 134 8.52 -5.42 4.34
N PHE A 135 8.89 -4.86 3.20
CA PHE A 135 9.53 -5.60 2.11
C PHE A 135 10.29 -4.60 1.22
N ASP A 136 11.20 -5.13 0.45
CA ASP A 136 12.01 -4.30 -0.45
C ASP A 136 11.31 -3.97 -1.75
#